data_39e75a95ad09d56701ee24bc725f7f8f
#
_entry.id   39e75a95ad09d56701ee24bc725f7f8f
#
_cell.length_a   1.000
_cell.length_b   1.000
_cell.length_c   1.000
_cell.angle_alpha   90.00
_cell.angle_beta   90.00
_cell.angle_gamma   90.00
#
_symmetry.space_group_name_H-M   'P 1'
#
loop_
_entity.id
_entity.type
_entity.pdbx_description
1 polymer ?
#
loop_
_entity_poly.entity_id
_entity_poly.type
_entity_poly.pdbx_seq_one_letter_code
_entity_poly.pdbx_strand_id
1 'polypeptide(L)'
;DTKKSEYDKIRRVAFLHNWKERFYMNSFQAFTLREQDTSVIGQLETITLDDLSEGTVVIKAAYSSVNFKDSLASKKDGGVIRNYPMIPGIDVSGTVVTSEDPRFKEGDKVIVTGYQLGVSHTGGYSEYVRVPGDWVVPLPEKMSLKEAMIFGTAGFTAGLSVTALEDDGLRDDKEAPIIVTGATGGVATLSIAMLHQLGYTSITALTRKPDSFELLKELGVSECLLVEDFLATPVKALMKQRFAFAIDTTGGEITSAVLPQLRYDGRSAICGRAAGITLETTVLPFILRGVHLLGIDSVNVGMDKRKIVWQRLATDLDITEKAVYQEITLEELPPVFEALQAGQHIGRTIVRIS
;
A
#
# COMPACT_ATOMS: atom_id res chain seq x y z
N ASP A 1 -41.32 -2.54 -0.94
CA ASP A 1 -40.01 -2.26 -0.31
C ASP A 1 -39.82 -2.93 1.05
N THR A 2 -40.82 -2.99 1.91
CA THR A 2 -40.78 -3.62 3.26
C THR A 2 -40.60 -5.14 3.20
N LYS A 3 -41.22 -5.85 2.27
CA LYS A 3 -41.13 -7.33 2.14
C LYS A 3 -39.74 -7.77 1.64
N LYS A 4 -39.06 -6.98 0.81
CA LYS A 4 -37.69 -7.25 0.33
C LYS A 4 -36.72 -7.10 1.49
N SER A 5 -36.85 -6.07 2.33
CA SER A 5 -36.03 -5.83 3.51
C SER A 5 -36.16 -6.94 4.57
N GLU A 6 -37.39 -7.50 4.74
CA GLU A 6 -37.61 -8.57 5.71
C GLU A 6 -37.10 -9.92 5.21
N TYR A 7 -37.19 -10.19 3.90
CA TYR A 7 -36.64 -11.38 3.26
C TYR A 7 -35.07 -11.37 3.29
N ASP A 8 -34.47 -10.20 3.12
CA ASP A 8 -33.01 -10.01 3.21
C ASP A 8 -32.54 -10.19 4.66
N LYS A 9 -33.32 -9.73 5.66
CA LYS A 9 -33.00 -9.99 7.08
C LYS A 9 -33.09 -11.48 7.45
N ILE A 10 -34.14 -12.19 6.96
CA ILE A 10 -34.30 -13.62 7.23
C ILE A 10 -33.17 -14.45 6.56
N ARG A 11 -32.80 -14.12 5.33
CA ARG A 11 -31.68 -14.74 4.65
C ARG A 11 -30.34 -14.53 5.40
N ARG A 12 -30.13 -13.31 5.90
CA ARG A 12 -28.94 -12.94 6.68
C ARG A 12 -28.85 -13.72 7.99
N VAL A 13 -30.00 -13.87 8.70
CA VAL A 13 -30.05 -14.67 9.94
C VAL A 13 -29.85 -16.15 9.66
N ALA A 14 -30.44 -16.70 8.61
CA ALA A 14 -30.28 -18.10 8.22
C ALA A 14 -28.84 -18.40 7.74
N PHE A 15 -28.22 -17.46 7.04
CA PHE A 15 -26.83 -17.54 6.58
C PHE A 15 -25.85 -17.59 7.77
N LEU A 16 -26.00 -16.66 8.72
CA LEU A 16 -25.16 -16.62 9.92
C LEU A 16 -25.38 -17.84 10.84
N HIS A 17 -26.62 -18.35 10.90
CA HIS A 17 -26.93 -19.53 11.70
C HIS A 17 -26.35 -20.82 11.11
N ASN A 18 -26.51 -21.02 9.80
CA ASN A 18 -25.98 -22.18 9.07
C ASN A 18 -24.42 -22.17 9.08
N TRP A 19 -23.81 -21.00 9.10
CA TRP A 19 -22.37 -20.82 9.20
C TRP A 19 -21.85 -21.15 10.62
N LYS A 20 -22.54 -20.66 11.67
CA LYS A 20 -22.22 -20.98 13.08
C LYS A 20 -22.27 -22.48 13.36
N GLU A 21 -23.21 -23.19 12.76
CA GLU A 21 -23.32 -24.65 12.89
C GLU A 21 -22.25 -25.42 12.10
N ARG A 22 -21.86 -24.91 10.91
CA ARG A 22 -20.95 -25.62 10.00
C ARG A 22 -19.49 -25.53 10.40
N PHE A 23 -19.07 -24.48 11.10
CA PHE A 23 -17.67 -24.23 11.39
C PHE A 23 -17.27 -24.33 12.85
N TYR A 24 -18.13 -24.61 13.80
CA TYR A 24 -17.83 -24.76 15.24
C TYR A 24 -16.74 -23.80 15.79
N MET A 25 -16.41 -22.72 15.08
CA MET A 25 -15.38 -21.76 15.44
C MET A 25 -15.99 -20.66 16.29
N ASN A 26 -15.95 -20.85 17.59
CA ASN A 26 -16.46 -19.84 18.51
C ASN A 26 -15.53 -18.63 18.64
N SER A 27 -14.22 -18.78 18.29
CA SER A 27 -13.23 -17.71 18.47
C SER A 27 -11.97 -17.91 17.63
N PHE A 28 -11.24 -16.82 17.37
CA PHE A 28 -9.99 -16.78 16.60
C PHE A 28 -9.13 -15.59 17.05
N GLN A 29 -7.85 -15.56 16.62
CA GLN A 29 -6.91 -14.53 17.03
C GLN A 29 -6.96 -13.30 16.11
N ALA A 30 -6.86 -12.12 16.73
CA ALA A 30 -6.68 -10.85 16.03
C ALA A 30 -5.74 -9.94 16.83
N PHE A 31 -4.94 -9.14 16.14
CA PHE A 31 -4.17 -8.07 16.75
C PHE A 31 -5.05 -6.82 16.86
N THR A 32 -5.36 -6.41 18.07
CA THR A 32 -6.28 -5.31 18.35
C THR A 32 -5.54 -4.13 18.94
N LEU A 33 -5.84 -2.93 18.46
CA LEU A 33 -5.42 -1.66 19.04
C LEU A 33 -6.48 -1.15 20.00
N ARG A 34 -6.05 -0.76 21.21
CA ARG A 34 -6.91 -0.18 22.25
C ARG A 34 -6.32 1.14 22.74
N GLU A 35 -7.18 2.10 22.96
CA GLU A 35 -6.80 3.35 23.62
C GLU A 35 -6.66 3.10 25.12
N GLN A 36 -5.53 3.51 25.69
CA GLN A 36 -5.26 3.47 27.13
C GLN A 36 -4.62 4.79 27.55
N ASP A 37 -5.37 5.60 28.25
CA ASP A 37 -4.98 6.94 28.70
C ASP A 37 -4.47 7.84 27.55
N THR A 38 -3.16 8.07 27.47
CA THR A 38 -2.52 8.91 26.44
C THR A 38 -1.89 8.12 25.30
N SER A 39 -1.97 6.78 25.34
CA SER A 39 -1.31 5.87 24.39
C SER A 39 -2.30 4.96 23.68
N VAL A 40 -1.81 4.28 22.65
CA VAL A 40 -2.51 3.17 21.98
C VAL A 40 -1.67 1.91 22.18
N ILE A 41 -2.27 0.85 22.69
CA ILE A 41 -1.62 -0.42 22.94
C ILE A 41 -2.17 -1.45 21.94
N GLY A 42 -1.25 -2.19 21.30
CA GLY A 42 -1.57 -3.31 20.43
C GLY A 42 -1.32 -4.63 21.13
N GLN A 43 -2.28 -5.55 21.07
CA GLN A 43 -2.17 -6.88 21.66
C GLN A 43 -2.98 -7.92 20.87
N LEU A 44 -2.58 -9.20 21.00
CA LEU A 44 -3.40 -10.29 20.50
C LEU A 44 -4.60 -10.51 21.41
N GLU A 45 -5.76 -10.69 20.78
CA GLU A 45 -7.01 -10.97 21.47
C GLU A 45 -7.74 -12.14 20.78
N THR A 46 -8.43 -12.91 21.59
CA THR A 46 -9.37 -13.91 21.10
C THR A 46 -10.72 -13.25 20.88
N ILE A 47 -11.19 -13.23 19.65
CA ILE A 47 -12.44 -12.59 19.23
C ILE A 47 -13.35 -13.57 18.49
N THR A 48 -14.53 -13.11 18.12
CA THR A 48 -15.50 -13.85 17.32
C THR A 48 -15.87 -13.09 16.05
N LEU A 49 -16.62 -13.70 15.15
CA LEU A 49 -17.12 -13.00 13.96
C LEU A 49 -18.06 -11.84 14.29
N ASP A 50 -18.72 -11.89 15.43
CA ASP A 50 -19.64 -10.81 15.85
C ASP A 50 -18.87 -9.52 16.19
N ASP A 51 -17.57 -9.64 16.50
CA ASP A 51 -16.67 -8.50 16.76
C ASP A 51 -16.14 -7.85 15.48
N LEU A 52 -16.30 -8.50 14.30
CA LEU A 52 -15.88 -7.94 13.02
C LEU A 52 -16.92 -6.97 12.47
N SER A 53 -16.44 -5.94 11.78
CA SER A 53 -17.27 -5.01 11.02
C SER A 53 -18.17 -5.72 10.01
N GLU A 54 -19.26 -5.07 9.59
CA GLU A 54 -20.21 -5.64 8.63
C GLU A 54 -19.59 -5.84 7.23
N GLY A 55 -20.01 -6.91 6.54
CA GLY A 55 -19.58 -7.23 5.20
C GLY A 55 -20.28 -8.46 4.66
N THR A 56 -20.21 -8.66 3.36
CA THR A 56 -20.88 -9.74 2.63
C THR A 56 -19.97 -10.90 2.29
N VAL A 57 -18.63 -10.75 2.47
CA VAL A 57 -17.63 -11.78 2.19
C VAL A 57 -16.78 -12.02 3.43
N VAL A 58 -16.70 -13.26 3.88
CA VAL A 58 -15.81 -13.69 4.98
C VAL A 58 -14.61 -14.42 4.38
N ILE A 59 -13.42 -13.97 4.75
CA ILE A 59 -12.14 -14.44 4.22
C ILE A 59 -11.35 -15.05 5.38
N LYS A 60 -10.84 -16.28 5.23
CA LYS A 60 -9.78 -16.80 6.07
C LYS A 60 -8.47 -16.21 5.58
N ALA A 61 -7.86 -15.35 6.39
CA ALA A 61 -6.62 -14.68 6.05
C ALA A 61 -5.45 -15.68 6.03
N ALA A 62 -4.65 -15.61 4.99
CA ALA A 62 -3.38 -16.32 4.90
C ALA A 62 -2.22 -15.38 5.20
N TYR A 63 -2.23 -14.20 4.59
CA TYR A 63 -1.22 -13.16 4.76
C TYR A 63 -1.85 -11.78 4.85
N SER A 64 -1.17 -10.90 5.54
CA SER A 64 -1.33 -9.46 5.53
C SER A 64 0.01 -8.78 5.22
N SER A 65 0.06 -7.46 5.21
CA SER A 65 1.32 -6.73 5.06
C SER A 65 1.35 -5.48 5.92
N VAL A 66 2.55 -4.98 6.23
CA VAL A 66 2.72 -3.78 7.06
C VAL A 66 3.00 -2.58 6.16
N ASN A 67 2.26 -1.50 6.39
CA ASN A 67 2.40 -0.23 5.70
C ASN A 67 2.65 0.91 6.70
N PHE A 68 3.20 2.01 6.23
CA PHE A 68 3.40 3.19 7.07
C PHE A 68 2.09 3.68 7.74
N LYS A 69 0.95 3.51 7.04
CA LYS A 69 -0.38 3.83 7.58
C LYS A 69 -0.72 2.98 8.81
N ASP A 70 -0.36 1.70 8.82
CA ASP A 70 -0.60 0.80 9.96
C ASP A 70 0.23 1.23 11.17
N SER A 71 1.47 1.69 10.96
CA SER A 71 2.31 2.23 12.03
C SER A 71 1.76 3.56 12.60
N LEU A 72 1.12 4.39 11.77
CA LEU A 72 0.41 5.58 12.25
C LEU A 72 -0.87 5.22 13.01
N ALA A 73 -1.55 4.14 12.63
CA ALA A 73 -2.73 3.64 13.32
C ALA A 73 -2.44 3.25 14.79
N SER A 74 -1.22 2.82 15.09
CA SER A 74 -0.77 2.50 16.45
C SER A 74 -0.45 3.73 17.32
N LYS A 75 -0.64 4.96 16.79
CA LYS A 75 -0.47 6.21 17.55
C LYS A 75 -1.78 6.94 17.75
N LYS A 76 -1.99 7.49 18.93
CA LYS A 76 -3.19 8.29 19.26
C LYS A 76 -3.36 9.51 18.35
N ASP A 77 -2.28 10.17 18.00
CA ASP A 77 -2.21 11.35 17.14
C ASP A 77 -1.87 11.03 15.66
N GLY A 78 -1.82 9.75 15.32
CA GLY A 78 -1.47 9.28 13.97
C GLY A 78 -2.49 9.62 12.88
N GLY A 79 -3.72 9.99 13.29
CA GLY A 79 -4.77 10.48 12.38
C GLY A 79 -5.35 9.42 11.44
N VAL A 80 -5.14 8.13 11.71
CA VAL A 80 -5.63 7.01 10.91
C VAL A 80 -6.89 6.39 11.54
N ILE A 81 -6.80 5.95 12.79
CA ILE A 81 -7.93 5.38 13.54
C ILE A 81 -8.51 6.46 14.44
N ARG A 82 -9.84 6.58 14.47
CA ARG A 82 -10.57 7.56 15.29
C ARG A 82 -11.34 6.91 16.44
N ASN A 83 -11.71 5.66 16.29
CA ASN A 83 -12.49 4.91 17.27
C ASN A 83 -11.77 3.61 17.62
N TYR A 84 -11.52 3.39 18.89
CA TYR A 84 -10.95 2.17 19.45
C TYR A 84 -12.03 1.40 20.25
N PRO A 85 -11.96 0.05 20.39
CA PRO A 85 -10.91 -0.81 19.84
C PRO A 85 -11.02 -0.97 18.32
N MET A 86 -9.86 -1.26 17.65
CA MET A 86 -9.82 -1.49 16.21
C MET A 86 -8.78 -2.57 15.87
N ILE A 87 -9.12 -3.44 14.94
CA ILE A 87 -8.18 -4.36 14.31
C ILE A 87 -7.56 -3.63 13.12
N PRO A 88 -6.24 -3.32 13.15
CA PRO A 88 -5.57 -2.64 12.03
C PRO A 88 -5.21 -3.62 10.90
N GLY A 89 -4.40 -3.15 9.93
CA GLY A 89 -3.99 -3.91 8.76
C GLY A 89 -4.84 -3.55 7.54
N ILE A 90 -4.27 -2.70 6.65
CA ILE A 90 -4.98 -2.21 5.47
C ILE A 90 -4.91 -3.16 4.27
N ASP A 91 -4.29 -4.32 4.44
CA ASP A 91 -4.08 -5.34 3.42
C ASP A 91 -4.43 -6.72 3.95
N VAL A 92 -5.00 -7.57 3.10
CA VAL A 92 -5.18 -8.99 3.35
C VAL A 92 -5.25 -9.79 2.05
N SER A 93 -4.67 -10.98 2.06
CA SER A 93 -4.91 -12.04 1.07
C SER A 93 -5.36 -13.30 1.78
N GLY A 94 -6.28 -14.03 1.18
CA GLY A 94 -6.82 -15.22 1.80
C GLY A 94 -7.81 -15.96 0.91
N THR A 95 -8.51 -16.90 1.54
CA THR A 95 -9.51 -17.74 0.87
C THR A 95 -10.91 -17.42 1.39
N VAL A 96 -11.85 -17.23 0.50
CA VAL A 96 -13.26 -17.01 0.85
C VAL A 96 -13.79 -18.24 1.57
N VAL A 97 -14.34 -18.04 2.76
CA VAL A 97 -14.99 -19.08 3.55
C VAL A 97 -16.50 -19.11 3.28
N THR A 98 -17.09 -17.93 3.17
CA THR A 98 -18.50 -17.77 2.84
C THR A 98 -18.76 -16.41 2.22
N SER A 99 -19.77 -16.30 1.36
CA SER A 99 -20.14 -15.08 0.68
C SER A 99 -21.67 -14.96 0.48
N GLU A 100 -22.20 -13.76 0.75
CA GLU A 100 -23.54 -13.34 0.31
C GLU A 100 -23.48 -12.64 -1.05
N ASP A 101 -22.28 -12.28 -1.51
CA ASP A 101 -22.06 -11.65 -2.80
C ASP A 101 -21.91 -12.71 -3.90
N PRO A 102 -22.76 -12.73 -4.93
CA PRO A 102 -22.77 -13.78 -5.95
C PRO A 102 -21.49 -13.81 -6.83
N ARG A 103 -20.67 -12.77 -6.74
CA ARG A 103 -19.36 -12.70 -7.45
C ARG A 103 -18.32 -13.61 -6.84
N PHE A 104 -18.49 -14.06 -5.59
CA PHE A 104 -17.50 -14.84 -4.84
C PHE A 104 -18.15 -16.08 -4.23
N LYS A 105 -17.40 -17.16 -4.17
CA LYS A 105 -17.82 -18.46 -3.57
C LYS A 105 -16.74 -19.00 -2.64
N GLU A 106 -17.12 -19.94 -1.79
CA GLU A 106 -16.19 -20.68 -0.93
C GLU A 106 -15.03 -21.28 -1.76
N GLY A 107 -13.81 -21.09 -1.26
CA GLY A 107 -12.58 -21.54 -1.90
C GLY A 107 -11.93 -20.54 -2.86
N ASP A 108 -12.59 -19.45 -3.23
CA ASP A 108 -11.99 -18.42 -4.07
C ASP A 108 -10.84 -17.74 -3.33
N LYS A 109 -9.69 -17.61 -3.99
CA LYS A 109 -8.55 -16.85 -3.48
C LYS A 109 -8.71 -15.38 -3.83
N VAL A 110 -8.51 -14.50 -2.85
CA VAL A 110 -8.83 -13.08 -2.97
C VAL A 110 -7.81 -12.18 -2.28
N ILE A 111 -7.85 -10.91 -2.69
CA ILE A 111 -7.06 -9.80 -2.13
C ILE A 111 -8.03 -8.69 -1.72
N VAL A 112 -7.75 -8.03 -0.60
CA VAL A 112 -8.39 -6.77 -0.23
C VAL A 112 -7.31 -5.80 0.21
N THR A 113 -7.27 -4.61 -0.41
CA THR A 113 -6.33 -3.53 -0.05
C THR A 113 -7.04 -2.18 -0.08
N GLY A 114 -6.72 -1.31 0.85
CA GLY A 114 -7.24 0.05 0.89
C GLY A 114 -8.69 0.16 1.38
N TYR A 115 -9.46 1.07 0.80
CA TYR A 115 -10.78 1.46 1.28
C TYR A 115 -10.75 1.84 2.77
N GLN A 116 -11.66 1.28 3.58
CA GLN A 116 -11.72 1.52 5.03
C GLN A 116 -11.11 0.39 5.86
N LEU A 117 -10.52 -0.64 5.20
CA LEU A 117 -9.90 -1.79 5.87
C LEU A 117 -8.81 -1.32 6.84
N GLY A 118 -8.86 -1.74 8.10
CA GLY A 118 -7.91 -1.37 9.15
C GLY A 118 -7.91 0.11 9.56
N VAL A 119 -8.91 0.89 9.14
CA VAL A 119 -9.05 2.33 9.43
C VAL A 119 -10.33 2.62 10.20
N SER A 120 -11.48 2.44 9.60
CA SER A 120 -12.81 2.54 10.23
C SER A 120 -13.63 1.26 10.08
N HIS A 121 -13.02 0.23 9.56
CA HIS A 121 -13.50 -1.13 9.39
C HIS A 121 -12.43 -2.09 9.88
N THR A 122 -12.77 -3.20 10.52
CA THR A 122 -11.82 -4.18 11.02
C THR A 122 -10.90 -4.69 9.91
N GLY A 123 -9.60 -4.74 10.20
CA GLY A 123 -8.53 -4.91 9.21
C GLY A 123 -7.99 -6.33 9.07
N GLY A 124 -6.87 -6.42 8.36
CA GLY A 124 -6.24 -7.66 7.93
C GLY A 124 -5.37 -8.36 8.98
N TYR A 125 -5.16 -7.78 10.16
CA TYR A 125 -4.38 -8.45 11.22
C TYR A 125 -5.26 -9.35 12.09
N SER A 126 -5.93 -10.29 11.43
CA SER A 126 -6.87 -11.23 12.04
C SER A 126 -6.93 -12.50 11.21
N GLU A 127 -7.16 -13.64 11.86
CA GLU A 127 -7.31 -14.93 11.16
C GLU A 127 -8.53 -14.97 10.23
N TYR A 128 -9.56 -14.18 10.54
CA TYR A 128 -10.73 -14.00 9.68
C TYR A 128 -11.02 -12.51 9.49
N VAL A 129 -11.42 -12.17 8.27
CA VAL A 129 -11.75 -10.80 7.88
C VAL A 129 -13.10 -10.82 7.18
N ARG A 130 -14.00 -9.91 7.56
CA ARG A 130 -15.31 -9.75 6.91
C ARG A 130 -15.37 -8.39 6.24
N VAL A 131 -15.66 -8.36 4.93
CA VAL A 131 -15.61 -7.14 4.11
C VAL A 131 -16.78 -7.04 3.15
N PRO A 132 -17.15 -5.82 2.69
CA PRO A 132 -18.00 -5.65 1.52
C PRO A 132 -17.42 -6.30 0.27
N GLY A 133 -18.24 -6.98 -0.53
CA GLY A 133 -17.79 -7.62 -1.77
C GLY A 133 -17.18 -6.64 -2.80
N ASP A 134 -17.58 -5.36 -2.76
CA ASP A 134 -17.02 -4.33 -3.65
C ASP A 134 -15.56 -3.99 -3.38
N TRP A 135 -14.97 -4.44 -2.26
CA TRP A 135 -13.55 -4.26 -1.95
C TRP A 135 -12.69 -5.44 -2.41
N VAL A 136 -13.32 -6.56 -2.73
CA VAL A 136 -12.65 -7.83 -2.98
C VAL A 136 -12.17 -7.92 -4.42
N VAL A 137 -10.89 -8.22 -4.59
CA VAL A 137 -10.26 -8.49 -5.89
C VAL A 137 -9.97 -9.98 -5.98
N PRO A 138 -10.41 -10.68 -7.03
CA PRO A 138 -9.94 -12.05 -7.29
C PRO A 138 -8.42 -12.08 -7.43
N LEU A 139 -7.79 -13.06 -6.78
CA LEU A 139 -6.33 -13.25 -6.92
C LEU A 139 -6.01 -13.60 -8.38
N PRO A 140 -5.07 -12.89 -9.05
CA PRO A 140 -4.60 -13.28 -10.38
C PRO A 140 -4.05 -14.72 -10.40
N GLU A 141 -4.30 -15.48 -11.47
CA GLU A 141 -3.95 -16.91 -11.56
C GLU A 141 -2.47 -17.22 -11.33
N LYS A 142 -1.58 -16.31 -11.75
CA LYS A 142 -0.13 -16.47 -11.64
C LYS A 142 0.47 -15.97 -10.32
N MET A 143 -0.37 -15.58 -9.37
CA MET A 143 0.06 -14.99 -8.11
C MET A 143 -0.37 -15.88 -6.94
N SER A 144 0.52 -16.09 -5.97
CA SER A 144 0.17 -16.71 -4.70
C SER A 144 -0.36 -15.69 -3.70
N LEU A 145 -1.02 -16.16 -2.62
CA LEU A 145 -1.48 -15.30 -1.53
C LEU A 145 -0.33 -14.56 -0.83
N LYS A 146 0.84 -15.19 -0.75
CA LYS A 146 2.06 -14.59 -0.19
C LYS A 146 2.58 -13.47 -1.08
N GLU A 147 2.73 -13.72 -2.37
CA GLU A 147 3.20 -12.73 -3.35
C GLU A 147 2.28 -11.52 -3.40
N ALA A 148 0.96 -11.72 -3.31
CA ALA A 148 0.00 -10.64 -3.20
C ALA A 148 0.30 -9.71 -2.02
N MET A 149 0.82 -10.21 -0.89
CA MET A 149 1.15 -9.39 0.28
C MET A 149 2.59 -8.87 0.27
N ILE A 150 3.52 -9.47 -0.48
CA ILE A 150 4.79 -8.83 -0.82
C ILE A 150 4.51 -7.51 -1.53
N PHE A 151 3.57 -7.48 -2.47
CA PHE A 151 3.08 -6.24 -3.07
C PHE A 151 2.25 -5.43 -2.05
N GLY A 152 1.12 -5.94 -1.62
CA GLY A 152 0.16 -5.24 -0.77
C GLY A 152 -0.24 -3.87 -1.34
N THR A 153 -0.67 -2.95 -0.48
CA THR A 153 -0.94 -1.56 -0.85
C THR A 153 0.32 -0.86 -1.41
N ALA A 154 1.51 -1.18 -0.91
CA ALA A 154 2.74 -0.54 -1.39
C ALA A 154 3.07 -0.92 -2.83
N GLY A 155 3.00 -2.20 -3.19
CA GLY A 155 3.21 -2.66 -4.57
C GLY A 155 2.11 -2.21 -5.50
N PHE A 156 0.87 -2.21 -5.02
CA PHE A 156 -0.25 -1.66 -5.78
C PHE A 156 -0.06 -0.16 -6.08
N THR A 157 0.41 0.63 -5.10
CA THR A 157 0.74 2.04 -5.28
C THR A 157 1.91 2.23 -6.26
N ALA A 158 2.95 1.40 -6.17
CA ALA A 158 4.07 1.40 -7.11
C ALA A 158 3.59 1.10 -8.54
N GLY A 159 2.77 0.05 -8.71
CA GLY A 159 2.18 -0.32 -10.00
C GLY A 159 1.30 0.79 -10.58
N LEU A 160 0.48 1.46 -9.76
CA LEU A 160 -0.30 2.64 -10.17
C LEU A 160 0.60 3.79 -10.62
N SER A 161 1.69 4.06 -9.87
CA SER A 161 2.64 5.13 -10.20
C SER A 161 3.35 4.87 -11.51
N VAL A 162 3.90 3.67 -11.70
CA VAL A 162 4.55 3.25 -12.96
C VAL A 162 3.56 3.31 -14.12
N THR A 163 2.34 2.76 -13.95
CA THR A 163 1.30 2.79 -14.99
C THR A 163 0.94 4.22 -15.39
N ALA A 164 0.75 5.12 -14.40
CA ALA A 164 0.40 6.51 -14.67
C ALA A 164 1.50 7.25 -15.46
N LEU A 165 2.77 7.01 -15.14
CA LEU A 165 3.89 7.60 -15.88
C LEU A 165 4.04 6.98 -17.28
N GLU A 166 3.83 5.67 -17.43
CA GLU A 166 3.86 5.02 -18.73
C GLU A 166 2.73 5.50 -19.64
N ASP A 167 1.53 5.71 -19.10
CA ASP A 167 0.39 6.23 -19.86
C ASP A 167 0.57 7.72 -20.23
N ASP A 168 1.48 8.43 -19.54
CA ASP A 168 1.82 9.84 -19.78
C ASP A 168 3.27 10.02 -20.30
N GLY A 169 3.71 9.12 -21.19
CA GLY A 169 4.91 9.25 -22.03
C GLY A 169 6.17 8.53 -21.58
N LEU A 170 6.22 7.90 -20.39
CA LEU A 170 7.41 7.16 -19.96
C LEU A 170 7.73 5.95 -20.86
N ARG A 171 6.75 5.35 -21.51
CA ARG A 171 6.95 4.19 -22.42
C ARG A 171 7.83 4.50 -23.62
N ASP A 172 7.84 5.76 -24.05
CA ASP A 172 8.48 6.19 -25.29
C ASP A 172 9.99 6.38 -25.15
N ASP A 173 10.51 6.46 -23.91
CA ASP A 173 11.94 6.68 -23.64
C ASP A 173 12.44 5.82 -22.46
N LYS A 174 13.10 4.70 -22.78
CA LYS A 174 13.67 3.78 -21.78
C LYS A 174 14.93 4.31 -21.08
N GLU A 175 15.55 5.35 -21.62
CA GLU A 175 16.71 6.01 -21.06
C GLU A 175 16.36 7.32 -20.33
N ALA A 176 15.07 7.66 -20.28
CA ALA A 176 14.60 8.84 -19.58
C ALA A 176 15.10 8.84 -18.12
N PRO A 177 15.70 9.92 -17.63
CA PRO A 177 16.15 10.01 -16.25
C PRO A 177 14.96 10.10 -15.29
N ILE A 178 14.86 9.13 -14.41
CA ILE A 178 13.80 8.97 -13.42
C ILE A 178 14.38 9.17 -12.02
N ILE A 179 13.77 9.98 -11.18
CA ILE A 179 14.08 10.03 -9.74
C ILE A 179 13.00 9.32 -8.93
N VAL A 180 13.43 8.49 -7.98
CA VAL A 180 12.56 7.82 -6.99
C VAL A 180 12.94 8.31 -5.60
N THR A 181 12.02 8.99 -4.91
CA THR A 181 12.27 9.54 -3.57
C THR A 181 11.89 8.54 -2.48
N GLY A 182 12.54 8.67 -1.30
CA GLY A 182 12.33 7.71 -0.21
C GLY A 182 12.73 6.28 -0.60
N ALA A 183 13.81 6.14 -1.37
CA ALA A 183 14.17 4.99 -2.18
C ALA A 183 14.27 3.65 -1.42
N THR A 184 14.43 3.67 -0.10
CA THR A 184 14.47 2.47 0.75
C THR A 184 13.11 2.04 1.29
N GLY A 185 12.05 2.83 1.07
CA GLY A 185 10.70 2.52 1.54
C GLY A 185 10.01 1.46 0.67
N GLY A 186 8.93 0.88 1.20
CA GLY A 186 8.22 -0.22 0.55
C GLY A 186 7.70 0.11 -0.86
N VAL A 187 7.09 1.28 -1.07
CA VAL A 187 6.64 1.70 -2.41
C VAL A 187 7.81 1.93 -3.34
N ALA A 188 8.85 2.62 -2.85
CA ALA A 188 9.98 3.03 -3.68
C ALA A 188 10.85 1.85 -4.14
N THR A 189 11.19 0.90 -3.25
CA THR A 189 11.97 -0.29 -3.62
C THR A 189 11.26 -1.13 -4.69
N LEU A 190 9.93 -1.30 -4.54
CA LEU A 190 9.12 -2.00 -5.54
C LEU A 190 9.03 -1.21 -6.86
N SER A 191 8.86 0.12 -6.80
CA SER A 191 8.87 0.97 -8.01
C SER A 191 10.17 0.89 -8.78
N ILE A 192 11.32 0.94 -8.08
CA ILE A 192 12.65 0.80 -8.68
C ILE A 192 12.77 -0.56 -9.37
N ALA A 193 12.43 -1.65 -8.68
CA ALA A 193 12.49 -2.99 -9.25
C ALA A 193 11.58 -3.15 -10.48
N MET A 194 10.35 -2.59 -10.44
CA MET A 194 9.42 -2.59 -11.58
C MET A 194 9.96 -1.79 -12.76
N LEU A 195 10.48 -0.59 -12.54
CA LEU A 195 11.10 0.22 -13.58
C LEU A 195 12.28 -0.52 -14.23
N HIS A 196 13.15 -1.11 -13.42
CA HIS A 196 14.29 -1.90 -13.93
C HIS A 196 13.82 -3.13 -14.72
N GLN A 197 12.80 -3.85 -14.23
CA GLN A 197 12.18 -4.99 -14.92
C GLN A 197 11.60 -4.59 -16.29
N LEU A 198 11.04 -3.40 -16.42
CA LEU A 198 10.53 -2.84 -17.67
C LEU A 198 11.62 -2.30 -18.60
N GLY A 199 12.91 -2.36 -18.20
CA GLY A 199 14.06 -1.95 -19.00
C GLY A 199 14.41 -0.46 -18.92
N TYR A 200 13.93 0.28 -17.89
CA TYR A 200 14.42 1.63 -17.61
C TYR A 200 15.78 1.56 -16.92
N THR A 201 16.76 2.28 -17.44
CA THR A 201 18.17 2.17 -17.02
C THR A 201 18.70 3.39 -16.27
N SER A 202 18.07 4.55 -16.44
CA SER A 202 18.50 5.82 -15.83
C SER A 202 17.67 6.15 -14.57
N ILE A 203 17.86 5.34 -13.52
CA ILE A 203 17.10 5.47 -12.26
C ILE A 203 17.99 6.08 -11.20
N THR A 204 17.61 7.25 -10.68
CA THR A 204 18.26 7.93 -9.54
C THR A 204 17.45 7.67 -8.28
N ALA A 205 18.07 7.11 -7.25
CA ALA A 205 17.48 6.91 -5.94
C ALA A 205 17.81 8.06 -4.99
N LEU A 206 16.80 8.64 -4.34
CA LEU A 206 16.98 9.64 -3.30
C LEU A 206 16.68 9.04 -1.94
N THR A 207 17.66 8.96 -1.03
CA THR A 207 17.56 8.32 0.27
C THR A 207 18.29 9.10 1.37
N ARG A 208 17.92 8.87 2.64
CA ARG A 208 18.65 9.34 3.82
C ARG A 208 19.69 8.32 4.33
N LYS A 209 19.76 7.12 3.73
CA LYS A 209 20.50 5.96 4.23
C LYS A 209 21.67 5.62 3.29
N PRO A 210 22.89 6.11 3.56
CA PRO A 210 24.06 5.81 2.69
C PRO A 210 24.37 4.31 2.63
N ASP A 211 24.16 3.59 3.73
CA ASP A 211 24.41 2.14 3.82
C ASP A 211 23.50 1.30 2.92
N SER A 212 22.45 1.91 2.34
CA SER A 212 21.53 1.21 1.41
C SER A 212 21.96 1.28 -0.06
N PHE A 213 23.07 1.95 -0.40
CA PHE A 213 23.44 2.19 -1.80
C PHE A 213 23.68 0.90 -2.59
N GLU A 214 24.34 -0.09 -1.99
CA GLU A 214 24.58 -1.37 -2.68
C GLU A 214 23.27 -2.10 -2.95
N LEU A 215 22.38 -2.18 -1.96
CA LEU A 215 21.04 -2.74 -2.14
C LEU A 215 20.26 -2.03 -3.27
N LEU A 216 20.31 -0.70 -3.32
CA LEU A 216 19.61 0.07 -4.35
C LEU A 216 20.19 -0.19 -5.74
N LYS A 217 21.52 -0.34 -5.87
CA LYS A 217 22.15 -0.73 -7.13
C LYS A 217 21.75 -2.14 -7.59
N GLU A 218 21.65 -3.10 -6.67
CA GLU A 218 21.16 -4.44 -6.96
C GLU A 218 19.71 -4.43 -7.48
N LEU A 219 18.90 -3.47 -7.03
CA LEU A 219 17.53 -3.26 -7.54
C LEU A 219 17.48 -2.58 -8.92
N GLY A 220 18.62 -2.09 -9.46
CA GLY A 220 18.72 -1.48 -10.77
C GLY A 220 18.91 0.05 -10.78
N VAL A 221 19.25 0.65 -9.63
CA VAL A 221 19.56 2.09 -9.55
C VAL A 221 20.90 2.39 -10.19
N SER A 222 20.94 3.41 -11.06
CA SER A 222 22.17 3.90 -11.71
C SER A 222 22.91 4.97 -10.88
N GLU A 223 22.17 5.79 -10.12
CA GLU A 223 22.71 6.87 -9.27
C GLU A 223 22.01 6.90 -7.92
N CYS A 224 22.76 7.01 -6.83
CA CYS A 224 22.25 7.24 -5.49
C CYS A 224 22.58 8.65 -5.01
N LEU A 225 21.60 9.36 -4.47
CA LEU A 225 21.74 10.69 -3.89
C LEU A 225 21.30 10.68 -2.42
N LEU A 226 22.05 11.39 -1.59
CA LEU A 226 21.62 11.66 -0.23
C LEU A 226 20.65 12.86 -0.19
N VAL A 227 19.62 12.77 0.62
CA VAL A 227 18.64 13.86 0.82
C VAL A 227 19.33 15.13 1.31
N GLU A 228 20.31 15.00 2.20
CA GLU A 228 21.09 16.13 2.73
C GLU A 228 21.79 16.90 1.60
N ASP A 229 22.49 16.22 0.71
CA ASP A 229 23.16 16.83 -0.43
C ASP A 229 22.16 17.41 -1.45
N PHE A 230 21.06 16.71 -1.67
CA PHE A 230 20.01 17.15 -2.61
C PHE A 230 19.34 18.45 -2.17
N LEU A 231 19.15 18.64 -0.85
CA LEU A 231 18.56 19.84 -0.24
C LEU A 231 19.60 20.92 0.15
N ALA A 232 20.90 20.65 0.03
CA ALA A 232 21.94 21.61 0.38
C ALA A 232 21.88 22.91 -0.44
N THR A 233 21.38 22.83 -1.68
CA THR A 233 21.18 24.01 -2.52
C THR A 233 19.78 24.59 -2.32
N PRO A 234 19.65 25.90 -2.03
CA PRO A 234 18.34 26.52 -1.89
C PRO A 234 17.46 26.31 -3.12
N VAL A 235 16.22 25.88 -2.88
CA VAL A 235 15.25 25.61 -3.94
C VAL A 235 14.84 26.94 -4.59
N LYS A 236 14.97 27.02 -5.91
CA LYS A 236 14.52 28.14 -6.75
C LYS A 236 13.28 27.72 -7.54
N ALA A 237 12.51 28.69 -7.99
CA ALA A 237 11.31 28.45 -8.78
C ALA A 237 11.55 27.58 -10.03
N LEU A 238 12.74 27.70 -10.64
CA LEU A 238 13.25 26.84 -11.72
C LEU A 238 14.73 26.55 -11.44
N MET A 239 15.13 25.28 -11.57
CA MET A 239 16.51 24.81 -11.40
C MET A 239 17.00 24.12 -12.67
N LYS A 240 18.24 23.61 -12.65
CA LYS A 240 18.78 22.80 -13.76
C LYS A 240 17.87 21.60 -13.99
N GLN A 241 17.48 21.38 -15.23
CA GLN A 241 16.65 20.25 -15.63
C GLN A 241 17.50 18.96 -15.54
N ARG A 242 17.10 18.04 -14.67
CA ARG A 242 17.79 16.77 -14.41
C ARG A 242 16.94 15.57 -14.79
N PHE A 243 15.68 15.54 -14.33
CA PHE A 243 14.82 14.38 -14.40
C PHE A 243 13.66 14.61 -15.38
N ALA A 244 13.33 13.58 -16.16
CA ALA A 244 12.12 13.58 -16.99
C ALA A 244 10.91 13.10 -16.19
N PHE A 245 11.11 12.13 -15.31
CA PHE A 245 10.05 11.55 -14.50
C PHE A 245 10.44 11.45 -13.03
N ALA A 246 9.45 11.45 -12.16
CA ALA A 246 9.63 11.23 -10.73
C ALA A 246 8.54 10.29 -10.18
N ILE A 247 8.94 9.39 -9.27
CA ILE A 247 8.02 8.70 -8.36
C ILE A 247 8.32 9.23 -6.96
N ASP A 248 7.40 10.02 -6.42
CA ASP A 248 7.57 10.67 -5.13
C ASP A 248 6.75 9.98 -4.05
N THR A 249 7.46 9.29 -3.17
CA THR A 249 6.87 8.59 -2.02
C THR A 249 6.98 9.37 -0.71
N THR A 250 7.51 10.59 -0.73
CA THR A 250 7.87 11.35 0.47
C THR A 250 7.05 12.61 0.70
N GLY A 251 6.68 13.33 -0.35
CA GLY A 251 5.97 14.61 -0.19
C GLY A 251 6.85 15.73 0.36
N GLY A 252 6.21 16.78 0.85
CA GLY A 252 6.85 17.88 1.59
C GLY A 252 7.94 18.63 0.82
N GLU A 253 9.01 18.98 1.53
CA GLU A 253 10.16 19.71 0.99
C GLU A 253 10.88 18.97 -0.15
N ILE A 254 10.84 17.63 -0.16
CA ILE A 254 11.45 16.83 -1.21
C ILE A 254 10.70 17.01 -2.53
N THR A 255 9.35 16.94 -2.51
CA THR A 255 8.54 17.27 -3.69
C THR A 255 8.84 18.69 -4.19
N SER A 256 8.89 19.65 -3.26
CA SER A 256 9.20 21.05 -3.56
C SER A 256 10.55 21.23 -4.25
N ALA A 257 11.54 20.38 -3.91
CA ALA A 257 12.87 20.40 -4.51
C ALA A 257 12.95 19.61 -5.84
N VAL A 258 12.12 18.58 -6.03
CA VAL A 258 12.09 17.77 -7.27
C VAL A 258 11.42 18.54 -8.41
N LEU A 259 10.25 19.15 -8.19
CA LEU A 259 9.46 19.80 -9.24
C LEU A 259 10.25 20.82 -10.09
N PRO A 260 11.04 21.76 -9.53
CA PRO A 260 11.81 22.71 -10.33
C PRO A 260 12.99 22.09 -11.07
N GLN A 261 13.34 20.82 -10.82
CA GLN A 261 14.41 20.07 -11.52
C GLN A 261 13.85 19.16 -12.62
N LEU A 262 12.53 19.07 -12.77
CA LEU A 262 11.94 18.36 -13.88
C LEU A 262 12.22 19.07 -15.21
N ARG A 263 12.42 18.26 -16.26
CA ARG A 263 12.61 18.72 -17.63
C ARG A 263 11.34 19.35 -18.19
N TYR A 264 11.45 19.96 -19.36
CA TYR A 264 10.28 20.34 -20.13
C TYR A 264 9.39 19.11 -20.34
N ASP A 265 8.09 19.30 -20.09
CA ASP A 265 7.09 18.24 -20.17
C ASP A 265 7.34 17.05 -19.21
N GLY A 266 7.98 17.34 -18.06
CA GLY A 266 8.29 16.33 -17.04
C GLY A 266 7.09 15.92 -16.17
N ARG A 267 7.08 14.70 -15.63
CA ARG A 267 5.97 14.16 -14.85
C ARG A 267 6.44 13.67 -13.48
N SER A 268 5.64 13.94 -12.47
CA SER A 268 5.86 13.40 -11.12
C SER A 268 4.60 12.70 -10.62
N ALA A 269 4.70 11.39 -10.38
CA ALA A 269 3.68 10.61 -9.68
C ALA A 269 3.91 10.74 -8.17
N ILE A 270 2.99 11.39 -7.45
CA ILE A 270 3.07 11.60 -6.00
C ILE A 270 2.09 10.69 -5.26
N CYS A 271 2.60 9.92 -4.29
CA CYS A 271 1.82 8.95 -3.53
C CYS A 271 2.09 8.96 -2.01
N GLY A 272 3.08 9.72 -1.54
CA GLY A 272 3.50 9.69 -0.14
C GLY A 272 3.54 11.05 0.55
N ARG A 273 3.64 11.01 1.90
CA ARG A 273 3.70 12.20 2.76
C ARG A 273 4.70 12.05 3.93
N ALA A 274 5.68 11.15 3.80
CA ALA A 274 6.60 10.85 4.90
C ALA A 274 7.50 12.03 5.30
N ALA A 275 7.80 12.95 4.36
CA ALA A 275 8.55 14.19 4.61
C ALA A 275 7.64 15.40 4.89
N GLY A 276 6.32 15.25 4.79
CA GLY A 276 5.36 16.31 5.07
C GLY A 276 4.16 16.32 4.13
N ILE A 277 3.16 17.14 4.45
CA ILE A 277 1.91 17.28 3.69
C ILE A 277 1.83 18.61 2.94
N THR A 278 2.73 19.54 3.21
CA THR A 278 2.75 20.87 2.60
C THR A 278 3.63 20.84 1.37
N LEU A 279 3.12 21.37 0.26
CA LEU A 279 3.85 21.55 -0.98
C LEU A 279 4.14 23.06 -1.19
N GLU A 280 5.39 23.46 -1.02
CA GLU A 280 5.86 24.81 -1.28
C GLU A 280 6.44 24.89 -2.70
N THR A 281 5.71 25.48 -3.63
CA THR A 281 6.14 25.61 -5.03
C THR A 281 5.57 26.89 -5.65
N THR A 282 6.03 27.21 -6.86
CA THR A 282 5.49 28.28 -7.68
C THR A 282 4.77 27.69 -8.88
N VAL A 283 4.04 28.52 -9.62
CA VAL A 283 3.40 28.09 -10.89
C VAL A 283 4.40 27.89 -12.03
N LEU A 284 5.65 28.34 -11.88
CA LEU A 284 6.63 28.40 -12.99
C LEU A 284 7.00 27.02 -13.56
N PRO A 285 7.24 25.95 -12.77
CA PRO A 285 7.44 24.61 -13.35
C PRO A 285 6.30 24.19 -14.27
N PHE A 286 5.07 24.50 -13.89
CA PHE A 286 3.87 24.11 -14.63
C PHE A 286 3.69 24.93 -15.90
N ILE A 287 3.72 26.28 -15.83
CA ILE A 287 3.42 27.14 -16.99
C ILE A 287 4.59 27.33 -17.95
N LEU A 288 5.85 27.20 -17.48
CA LEU A 288 7.04 27.40 -18.32
C LEU A 288 7.69 26.09 -18.81
N ARG A 289 7.40 24.97 -18.15
CA ARG A 289 7.94 23.66 -18.52
C ARG A 289 6.88 22.61 -18.75
N GLY A 290 5.60 22.91 -18.57
CA GLY A 290 4.52 21.94 -18.75
C GLY A 290 4.62 20.75 -17.78
N VAL A 291 5.17 20.95 -16.58
CA VAL A 291 5.31 19.86 -15.60
C VAL A 291 3.94 19.35 -15.16
N HIS A 292 3.78 18.04 -15.12
CA HIS A 292 2.58 17.37 -14.60
C HIS A 292 2.84 16.81 -13.20
N LEU A 293 1.95 17.10 -12.26
CA LEU A 293 1.92 16.48 -10.94
C LEU A 293 0.72 15.55 -10.85
N LEU A 294 0.98 14.24 -10.87
CA LEU A 294 -0.01 13.18 -10.92
C LEU A 294 -0.25 12.61 -9.51
N GLY A 295 -1.42 12.86 -8.95
CA GLY A 295 -1.84 12.27 -7.67
C GLY A 295 -2.16 10.79 -7.80
N ILE A 296 -1.59 9.94 -6.96
CA ILE A 296 -1.80 8.49 -6.97
C ILE A 296 -2.61 8.08 -5.74
N ASP A 297 -3.90 7.84 -5.94
CA ASP A 297 -4.79 7.29 -4.90
C ASP A 297 -4.90 5.77 -5.03
N SER A 298 -4.25 5.04 -4.13
CA SER A 298 -4.35 3.58 -4.04
C SER A 298 -5.47 3.10 -3.11
N VAL A 299 -6.15 4.01 -2.42
CA VAL A 299 -7.20 3.68 -1.44
C VAL A 299 -8.56 3.52 -2.11
N ASN A 300 -9.00 4.53 -2.89
CA ASN A 300 -10.36 4.59 -3.46
C ASN A 300 -10.38 4.41 -4.98
N VAL A 301 -9.24 4.07 -5.61
CA VAL A 301 -9.20 3.83 -7.06
C VAL A 301 -10.24 2.77 -7.47
N GLY A 302 -10.95 3.03 -8.56
CA GLY A 302 -12.04 2.17 -9.04
C GLY A 302 -11.61 0.74 -9.36
N MET A 303 -12.53 -0.21 -9.21
CA MET A 303 -12.28 -1.64 -9.31
C MET A 303 -11.69 -2.06 -10.67
N ASP A 304 -12.09 -1.44 -11.77
CA ASP A 304 -11.56 -1.79 -13.11
C ASP A 304 -10.06 -1.49 -13.20
N LYS A 305 -9.64 -0.28 -12.80
CA LYS A 305 -8.21 0.08 -12.76
C LYS A 305 -7.45 -0.76 -11.74
N ARG A 306 -8.08 -1.08 -10.59
CA ARG A 306 -7.51 -1.97 -9.58
C ARG A 306 -7.19 -3.35 -10.14
N LYS A 307 -8.13 -3.98 -10.84
CA LYS A 307 -7.93 -5.30 -11.49
C LYS A 307 -6.82 -5.27 -12.54
N ILE A 308 -6.77 -4.21 -13.36
CA ILE A 308 -5.72 -4.04 -14.38
C ILE A 308 -4.34 -4.00 -13.71
N VAL A 309 -4.17 -3.21 -12.66
CA VAL A 309 -2.88 -3.09 -11.98
C VAL A 309 -2.50 -4.39 -11.26
N TRP A 310 -3.42 -5.07 -10.56
CA TRP A 310 -3.15 -6.38 -9.97
C TRP A 310 -2.76 -7.43 -11.02
N GLN A 311 -3.37 -7.40 -12.22
CA GLN A 311 -2.98 -8.27 -13.33
C GLN A 311 -1.56 -7.94 -13.82
N ARG A 312 -1.18 -6.66 -13.89
CA ARG A 312 0.19 -6.24 -14.22
C ARG A 312 1.20 -6.72 -13.17
N LEU A 313 0.87 -6.62 -11.88
CA LEU A 313 1.71 -7.12 -10.79
C LEU A 313 1.94 -8.64 -10.85
N ALA A 314 1.02 -9.39 -11.47
CA ALA A 314 1.16 -10.81 -11.71
C ALA A 314 1.82 -11.15 -13.06
N THR A 315 2.24 -10.14 -13.85
CA THR A 315 2.79 -10.36 -15.20
C THR A 315 4.03 -9.49 -15.47
N ASP A 316 3.87 -8.36 -16.14
CA ASP A 316 4.97 -7.49 -16.57
C ASP A 316 5.65 -6.69 -15.45
N LEU A 317 4.94 -6.49 -14.35
CA LEU A 317 5.46 -5.86 -13.13
C LEU A 317 5.79 -6.88 -12.02
N ASP A 318 5.86 -8.16 -12.33
CA ASP A 318 6.23 -9.18 -11.35
C ASP A 318 7.72 -9.08 -10.99
N ILE A 319 7.98 -8.66 -9.76
CA ILE A 319 9.32 -8.49 -9.19
C ILE A 319 9.48 -9.28 -7.88
N THR A 320 8.64 -10.27 -7.63
CA THR A 320 8.60 -11.00 -6.36
C THR A 320 9.94 -11.64 -6.00
N GLU A 321 10.71 -12.13 -6.99
CA GLU A 321 12.04 -12.69 -6.78
C GLU A 321 13.11 -11.63 -6.39
N LYS A 322 12.87 -10.35 -6.73
CA LYS A 322 13.78 -9.23 -6.44
C LYS A 322 13.31 -8.38 -5.25
N ALA A 323 12.12 -8.65 -4.75
CA ALA A 323 11.54 -7.85 -3.67
C ALA A 323 12.34 -7.99 -2.37
N VAL A 324 12.65 -6.86 -1.76
CA VAL A 324 13.28 -6.80 -0.44
C VAL A 324 12.18 -6.88 0.61
N TYR A 325 12.06 -7.99 1.32
CA TYR A 325 11.04 -8.15 2.35
C TYR A 325 11.47 -9.06 3.49
N GLN A 326 10.81 -8.94 4.62
CA GLN A 326 10.83 -9.87 5.74
C GLN A 326 9.42 -10.40 6.01
N GLU A 327 9.35 -11.60 6.60
CA GLU A 327 8.11 -12.23 7.03
C GLU A 327 8.08 -12.29 8.56
N ILE A 328 6.96 -11.92 9.15
CA ILE A 328 6.71 -11.92 10.59
C ILE A 328 5.38 -12.58 10.92
N THR A 329 5.09 -12.77 12.21
CA THR A 329 3.79 -13.14 12.75
C THR A 329 3.07 -11.91 13.33
N LEU A 330 1.82 -12.06 13.81
CA LEU A 330 1.05 -10.98 14.42
C LEU A 330 1.69 -10.44 15.71
N GLU A 331 2.37 -11.29 16.47
CA GLU A 331 3.06 -10.92 17.71
C GLU A 331 4.23 -9.96 17.47
N GLU A 332 4.83 -10.02 16.30
CA GLU A 332 6.03 -9.26 15.93
C GLU A 332 5.71 -7.89 15.30
N LEU A 333 4.42 -7.50 15.23
CA LEU A 333 3.99 -6.21 14.66
C LEU A 333 4.56 -4.97 15.37
N PRO A 334 4.57 -4.88 16.72
CA PRO A 334 4.96 -3.65 17.41
C PRO A 334 6.37 -3.15 17.06
N PRO A 335 7.44 -3.96 17.06
CA PRO A 335 8.77 -3.47 16.69
C PRO A 335 8.86 -3.00 15.23
N VAL A 336 8.06 -3.57 14.32
CA VAL A 336 8.00 -3.12 12.92
C VAL A 336 7.33 -1.73 12.82
N PHE A 337 6.29 -1.47 13.59
CA PHE A 337 5.67 -0.14 13.66
C PHE A 337 6.67 0.91 14.16
N GLU A 338 7.44 0.59 15.20
CA GLU A 338 8.48 1.47 15.73
C GLU A 338 9.58 1.75 14.69
N ALA A 339 10.07 0.73 13.99
CA ALA A 339 11.08 0.88 12.94
C ALA A 339 10.58 1.74 11.76
N LEU A 340 9.32 1.60 11.37
CA LEU A 340 8.69 2.45 10.34
C LEU A 340 8.60 3.91 10.80
N GLN A 341 8.16 4.16 12.02
CA GLN A 341 8.04 5.50 12.60
C GLN A 341 9.40 6.18 12.77
N ALA A 342 10.44 5.42 13.12
CA ALA A 342 11.82 5.89 13.21
C ALA A 342 12.49 6.08 11.84
N GLY A 343 11.82 5.69 10.74
CA GLY A 343 12.39 5.73 9.40
C GLY A 343 13.54 4.73 9.19
N GLN A 344 13.66 3.71 10.03
CA GLN A 344 14.72 2.69 9.97
C GLN A 344 14.36 1.49 9.09
N HIS A 345 13.07 1.26 8.86
CA HIS A 345 12.56 0.16 8.04
C HIS A 345 13.04 0.25 6.58
N ILE A 346 13.35 -0.90 5.97
CA ILE A 346 13.77 -1.03 4.56
C ILE A 346 12.87 -2.07 3.88
N GLY A 347 12.43 -1.78 2.66
CA GLY A 347 11.62 -2.69 1.86
C GLY A 347 10.23 -2.94 2.44
N ARG A 348 9.81 -4.21 2.46
CA ARG A 348 8.47 -4.65 2.87
C ARG A 348 8.53 -5.52 4.12
N THR A 349 7.44 -5.54 4.86
CA THR A 349 7.15 -6.58 5.86
C THR A 349 5.81 -7.20 5.52
N ILE A 350 5.77 -8.51 5.39
CA ILE A 350 4.54 -9.30 5.28
C ILE A 350 4.27 -10.01 6.60
N VAL A 351 2.99 -10.24 6.87
CA VAL A 351 2.53 -10.89 8.10
C VAL A 351 1.90 -12.22 7.74
N ARG A 352 2.48 -13.33 8.18
CA ARG A 352 1.86 -14.64 8.06
C ARG A 352 0.82 -14.80 9.15
N ILE A 353 -0.42 -15.05 8.73
CA ILE A 353 -1.57 -15.19 9.64
C ILE A 353 -1.87 -16.66 9.92
N SER A 354 -1.87 -17.52 8.90
CA SER A 354 -2.18 -18.96 9.04
C SER A 354 -1.32 -19.83 8.13
#